data_61f79e4cfa6d7f18348c8d72d63b2525
#
_entry.id   61f79e4cfa6d7f18348c8d72d63b2525
#
_cell.length_a   1.000
_cell.length_b   1.000
_cell.length_c   1.000
_cell.angle_alpha   90.00
_cell.angle_beta   90.00
_cell.angle_gamma   90.00
#
_symmetry.space_group_name_H-M   'P 1'
#
loop_
_entity.id
_entity.type
_entity.pdbx_description
1 polymer ?
#
loop_
_entity_poly.entity_id
_entity_poly.type
_entity_poly.pdbx_seq_one_letter_code
_entity_poly.pdbx_strand_id
1 'polypeptide(L)'
;MLAKVSKIATSVMLGTLLAGATGTAMAADNKTVLTLVAQQETAWVKNFNPFLQAGLLHTTRHFIYEPLVIFNDMQGGKPVYRLATHYAFSDDLKSVTFDLREGVKWSDGEAFTADDILFSFNLVKANKALDERSIWTQIKGVEKLGDHKVKFDLAEVNTNVVNDLVLVPIVPEHQWKSVKDPVAFTNDKPVGTGPFTEVDNFSAQLYTQCRNPHYWDNASLSIDCLRMPQMATNDQVLAAVMKGDVDWFGSFVPDIERLYVGNDPKNNKYWFPASGTVAFNVNFQSKNPGNHEAFNDINFRRAFSMAMDRQSMVDIAGYGYPTVNEYPSGLGKAFASWDNPDVEKKYGK
;
A
#
# COMPACT_ATOMS: atom_id res chain seq x y z
N MET A 1 57.99 56.28 -0.18
CA MET A 1 58.15 56.94 -1.49
C MET A 1 56.83 56.92 -2.22
N LEU A 2 56.27 58.13 -2.39
CA LEU A 2 55.00 58.40 -3.02
C LEU A 2 55.09 58.26 -4.56
N ALA A 3 54.09 57.70 -5.21
CA ALA A 3 53.83 58.05 -6.61
C ALA A 3 52.31 57.97 -6.86
N LYS A 4 51.86 59.05 -7.37
CA LYS A 4 50.54 59.61 -7.59
C LYS A 4 49.74 58.90 -8.71
N VAL A 5 48.47 58.84 -8.45
CA VAL A 5 47.23 58.84 -9.23
C VAL A 5 47.29 59.55 -10.61
N SER A 6 46.63 58.97 -11.59
CA SER A 6 46.02 59.72 -12.67
C SER A 6 44.62 59.13 -13.00
N LYS A 7 43.57 59.97 -12.86
CA LYS A 7 42.21 59.74 -13.31
C LYS A 7 42.10 60.05 -14.79
N ILE A 8 41.53 59.12 -15.54
CA ILE A 8 40.99 59.48 -16.87
C ILE A 8 39.52 59.06 -16.87
N ALA A 9 38.66 60.04 -16.94
CA ALA A 9 37.25 59.92 -17.13
C ALA A 9 36.98 59.79 -18.64
N THR A 10 36.35 58.73 -19.07
CA THR A 10 35.81 58.61 -20.42
C THR A 10 34.30 58.32 -20.31
N SER A 11 33.51 59.36 -20.67
CA SER A 11 32.08 59.27 -20.82
C SER A 11 31.75 58.48 -22.09
N VAL A 12 30.99 57.39 -21.92
CA VAL A 12 30.34 56.69 -23.05
C VAL A 12 28.84 56.81 -22.88
N MET A 13 28.20 57.40 -23.86
CA MET A 13 26.76 57.51 -23.98
C MET A 13 26.09 56.15 -24.00
N LEU A 14 25.07 56.00 -23.14
CA LEU A 14 24.19 54.84 -23.05
C LEU A 14 23.03 55.01 -24.02
N GLY A 15 23.01 54.30 -25.12
CA GLY A 15 21.88 54.13 -25.99
C GLY A 15 20.96 53.05 -25.39
N THR A 16 19.79 53.46 -24.91
CA THR A 16 18.72 52.57 -24.45
C THR A 16 18.08 51.86 -25.63
N LEU A 17 18.39 50.59 -25.84
CA LEU A 17 17.53 49.65 -26.58
C LEU A 17 16.65 48.91 -25.56
N LEU A 18 15.40 49.32 -25.39
CA LEU A 18 14.37 48.50 -24.78
C LEU A 18 13.99 47.39 -25.76
N ALA A 19 14.66 46.24 -25.65
CA ALA A 19 14.15 45.00 -26.18
C ALA A 19 13.11 44.49 -25.18
N GLY A 20 11.84 44.57 -25.51
CA GLY A 20 10.74 43.97 -24.77
C GLY A 20 10.88 42.44 -24.80
N ALA A 21 11.50 41.89 -23.77
CA ALA A 21 11.36 40.45 -23.47
C ALA A 21 9.95 40.26 -22.88
N THR A 22 9.00 39.90 -23.73
CA THR A 22 7.79 39.21 -23.27
C THR A 22 8.21 37.86 -22.74
N GLY A 23 8.65 37.85 -21.47
CA GLY A 23 8.76 36.62 -20.70
C GLY A 23 7.36 36.05 -20.59
N THR A 24 7.06 35.03 -21.36
CA THR A 24 5.99 34.13 -21.01
C THR A 24 6.35 33.58 -19.62
N ALA A 25 5.76 34.16 -18.59
CA ALA A 25 5.72 33.51 -17.27
C ALA A 25 5.07 32.14 -17.53
N MET A 26 5.88 31.09 -17.59
CA MET A 26 5.38 29.76 -17.40
C MET A 26 4.71 29.80 -16.03
N ALA A 27 3.37 29.71 -16.01
CA ALA A 27 2.65 29.47 -14.80
C ALA A 27 3.30 28.25 -14.17
N ALA A 28 3.92 28.42 -13.03
CA ALA A 28 4.37 27.30 -12.23
C ALA A 28 3.11 26.47 -11.99
N ASP A 29 3.11 25.26 -12.49
CA ASP A 29 2.02 24.30 -12.33
C ASP A 29 1.92 24.03 -10.82
N ASN A 30 1.03 24.73 -10.13
CA ASN A 30 0.86 24.69 -8.67
C ASN A 30 0.19 23.38 -8.26
N LYS A 31 0.73 22.26 -8.72
CA LYS A 31 0.26 20.93 -8.31
C LYS A 31 0.47 20.72 -6.82
N THR A 32 -0.56 20.29 -6.14
CA THR A 32 -0.45 19.82 -4.75
C THR A 32 0.20 18.45 -4.73
N VAL A 33 1.42 18.37 -4.18
CA VAL A 33 2.22 17.14 -4.14
C VAL A 33 2.30 16.64 -2.71
N LEU A 34 1.97 15.37 -2.49
CA LEU A 34 2.20 14.66 -1.24
C LEU A 34 3.47 13.80 -1.38
N THR A 35 4.48 14.08 -0.57
CA THR A 35 5.70 13.27 -0.51
C THR A 35 5.52 12.16 0.53
N LEU A 36 5.64 10.91 0.09
CA LEU A 36 5.42 9.77 0.97
C LEU A 36 6.50 8.70 0.85
N VAL A 37 6.78 8.03 1.98
CA VAL A 37 7.66 6.86 2.07
C VAL A 37 6.82 5.69 2.59
N ALA A 38 6.13 5.00 1.68
CA ALA A 38 5.28 3.85 1.99
C ALA A 38 6.08 2.56 2.22
N GLN A 39 7.26 2.47 1.64
CA GLN A 39 8.19 1.34 1.78
C GLN A 39 9.64 1.84 1.70
N GLN A 40 10.54 1.07 2.30
CA GLN A 40 11.97 1.33 2.28
C GLN A 40 12.61 0.48 1.19
N GLU A 41 13.34 1.11 0.28
CA GLU A 41 13.99 0.45 -0.84
C GLU A 41 15.37 1.05 -1.11
N THR A 42 16.29 0.23 -1.58
CA THR A 42 17.62 0.68 -1.99
C THR A 42 17.63 1.32 -3.38
N ALA A 43 16.69 0.94 -4.22
CA ALA A 43 16.43 1.52 -5.53
C ALA A 43 15.03 1.16 -5.99
N TRP A 44 14.35 2.08 -6.67
CA TRP A 44 13.09 1.77 -7.32
C TRP A 44 13.31 0.98 -8.60
N VAL A 45 12.54 -0.10 -8.76
CA VAL A 45 12.46 -0.88 -10.01
C VAL A 45 11.11 -0.60 -10.65
N LYS A 46 11.12 -0.20 -11.92
CA LYS A 46 9.90 0.12 -12.66
C LYS A 46 9.12 -1.15 -12.98
N ASN A 47 8.23 -1.52 -12.08
CA ASN A 47 7.35 -2.66 -12.20
C ASN A 47 6.02 -2.37 -11.53
N PHE A 48 4.97 -2.19 -12.33
CA PHE A 48 3.60 -1.94 -11.86
C PHE A 48 2.68 -3.15 -12.09
N ASN A 49 3.24 -4.36 -12.16
CA ASN A 49 2.43 -5.57 -12.19
C ASN A 49 1.79 -5.82 -10.83
N PRO A 50 0.46 -5.76 -10.68
CA PRO A 50 -0.19 -5.86 -9.37
C PRO A 50 -0.23 -7.26 -8.80
N PHE A 51 0.10 -8.28 -9.59
CA PHE A 51 0.08 -9.69 -9.17
C PHE A 51 1.38 -10.16 -8.51
N LEU A 52 2.49 -9.42 -8.65
CA LEU A 52 3.78 -9.83 -8.13
C LEU A 52 3.97 -9.32 -6.70
N GLN A 53 4.45 -10.21 -5.80
CA GLN A 53 4.82 -9.83 -4.42
C GLN A 53 6.22 -9.21 -4.38
N ALA A 54 7.19 -9.87 -5.02
CA ALA A 54 8.56 -9.41 -5.04
C ALA A 54 8.72 -8.20 -5.96
N GLY A 55 9.17 -7.08 -5.38
CA GLY A 55 9.35 -5.83 -6.11
C GLY A 55 8.04 -5.07 -6.39
N LEU A 56 6.93 -5.47 -5.76
CA LEU A 56 5.68 -4.73 -5.84
C LEU A 56 5.85 -3.36 -5.18
N LEU A 57 5.61 -2.30 -5.94
CA LEU A 57 5.52 -0.96 -5.39
C LEU A 57 4.20 -0.82 -4.62
N HIS A 58 4.23 -0.38 -3.35
CA HIS A 58 3.06 -0.27 -2.49
C HIS A 58 1.96 0.61 -3.09
N THR A 59 2.35 1.58 -3.91
CA THR A 59 1.41 2.46 -4.63
C THR A 59 0.72 1.78 -5.82
N THR A 60 1.15 0.59 -6.25
CA THR A 60 0.51 -0.13 -7.35
C THR A 60 -0.88 -0.61 -6.95
N ARG A 61 -1.00 -1.24 -5.79
CA ARG A 61 -2.31 -1.63 -5.24
C ARG A 61 -2.97 -0.42 -4.58
N HIS A 62 -4.25 -0.28 -4.75
CA HIS A 62 -5.12 0.78 -4.23
C HIS A 62 -4.97 2.15 -4.88
N PHE A 63 -3.77 2.56 -5.30
CA PHE A 63 -3.58 3.85 -5.97
C PHE A 63 -3.66 3.75 -7.50
N ILE A 64 -3.18 2.66 -8.08
CA ILE A 64 -3.33 2.37 -9.52
C ILE A 64 -4.52 1.43 -9.74
N TYR A 65 -4.55 0.29 -9.03
CA TYR A 65 -5.58 -0.74 -9.15
C TYR A 65 -6.46 -0.74 -7.90
N GLU A 66 -7.70 -0.27 -8.02
CA GLU A 66 -8.66 -0.32 -6.93
C GLU A 66 -9.20 -1.73 -6.74
N PRO A 67 -9.42 -2.17 -5.48
CA PRO A 67 -10.15 -3.38 -5.18
C PRO A 67 -11.66 -3.17 -5.27
N LEU A 68 -12.44 -4.25 -5.19
CA LEU A 68 -13.90 -4.16 -5.05
C LEU A 68 -14.30 -3.45 -3.74
N VAL A 69 -13.67 -3.85 -2.63
CA VAL A 69 -13.91 -3.33 -1.27
C VAL A 69 -12.58 -3.27 -0.53
N ILE A 70 -12.40 -2.29 0.33
CA ILE A 70 -11.33 -2.23 1.32
C ILE A 70 -11.96 -2.45 2.70
N PHE A 71 -11.43 -3.38 3.49
CA PHE A 71 -11.81 -3.51 4.89
C PHE A 71 -10.89 -2.63 5.74
N ASN A 72 -11.48 -1.65 6.44
CA ASN A 72 -10.71 -0.68 7.22
C ASN A 72 -10.39 -1.24 8.61
N ASP A 73 -9.22 -1.80 8.78
CA ASP A 73 -8.75 -2.39 10.02
C ASP A 73 -8.70 -1.39 11.19
N MET A 74 -8.47 -0.10 10.91
CA MET A 74 -8.52 0.96 11.92
C MET A 74 -9.93 1.19 12.47
N GLN A 75 -10.95 0.68 11.79
CA GLN A 75 -12.35 0.75 12.18
C GLN A 75 -12.99 -0.65 12.35
N GLY A 76 -12.19 -1.62 12.79
CA GLY A 76 -12.68 -2.98 13.08
C GLY A 76 -13.14 -3.75 11.84
N GLY A 77 -12.53 -3.52 10.68
CA GLY A 77 -12.88 -4.20 9.43
C GLY A 77 -14.10 -3.61 8.71
N LYS A 78 -14.49 -2.37 9.01
CA LYS A 78 -15.61 -1.71 8.33
C LYS A 78 -15.37 -1.66 6.82
N PRO A 79 -16.32 -2.12 5.97
CA PRO A 79 -16.16 -2.09 4.52
C PRO A 79 -16.19 -0.67 3.98
N VAL A 80 -15.23 -0.36 3.10
CA VAL A 80 -15.16 0.85 2.28
C VAL A 80 -15.28 0.41 0.84
N TYR A 81 -16.44 0.61 0.26
CA TYR A 81 -16.74 0.20 -1.11
C TYR A 81 -15.98 1.06 -2.13
N ARG A 82 -15.31 0.39 -3.09
CA ARG A 82 -14.55 1.04 -4.18
C ARG A 82 -15.19 0.70 -5.53
N LEU A 83 -14.68 -0.30 -6.25
CA LEU A 83 -15.28 -0.75 -7.51
C LEU A 83 -16.63 -1.44 -7.31
N ALA A 84 -16.89 -2.04 -6.16
CA ALA A 84 -18.23 -2.47 -5.77
C ALA A 84 -18.97 -1.39 -4.99
N THR A 85 -20.30 -1.43 -5.02
CA THR A 85 -21.21 -0.62 -4.20
C THR A 85 -21.87 -1.43 -3.10
N HIS A 86 -21.95 -2.74 -3.30
CA HIS A 86 -22.53 -3.69 -2.33
C HIS A 86 -22.05 -5.10 -2.63
N TYR A 87 -22.12 -5.98 -1.63
CA TYR A 87 -22.04 -7.43 -1.83
C TYR A 87 -23.00 -8.15 -0.89
N ALA A 88 -23.49 -9.31 -1.33
CA ALA A 88 -24.35 -10.18 -0.52
C ALA A 88 -24.08 -11.65 -0.81
N PHE A 89 -24.16 -12.46 0.24
CA PHE A 89 -24.18 -13.91 0.12
C PHE A 89 -25.58 -14.40 -0.24
N SER A 90 -25.65 -15.53 -0.96
CA SER A 90 -26.90 -16.28 -1.14
C SER A 90 -27.40 -16.86 0.22
N ASP A 91 -28.67 -17.19 0.32
CA ASP A 91 -29.27 -17.73 1.55
C ASP A 91 -28.59 -19.03 2.02
N ASP A 92 -28.08 -19.83 1.10
CA ASP A 92 -27.34 -21.06 1.37
C ASP A 92 -25.84 -20.85 1.60
N LEU A 93 -25.36 -19.61 1.55
CA LEU A 93 -23.96 -19.17 1.71
C LEU A 93 -22.98 -19.83 0.69
N LYS A 94 -23.49 -20.32 -0.44
CA LYS A 94 -22.67 -20.98 -1.49
C LYS A 94 -22.25 -20.07 -2.61
N SER A 95 -22.71 -18.85 -2.62
CA SER A 95 -22.24 -17.82 -3.56
C SER A 95 -22.23 -16.46 -2.89
N VAL A 96 -21.41 -15.57 -3.48
CA VAL A 96 -21.41 -14.14 -3.14
C VAL A 96 -21.53 -13.34 -4.41
N THR A 97 -22.40 -12.33 -4.39
CA THR A 97 -22.64 -11.44 -5.52
C THR A 97 -22.18 -10.04 -5.16
N PHE A 98 -21.49 -9.37 -6.10
CA PHE A 98 -21.09 -7.97 -6.00
C PHE A 98 -21.87 -7.17 -7.01
N ASP A 99 -22.44 -6.06 -6.56
CA ASP A 99 -22.96 -4.97 -7.39
C ASP A 99 -21.81 -4.00 -7.65
N LEU A 100 -21.49 -3.75 -8.92
CA LEU A 100 -20.36 -2.93 -9.31
C LEU A 100 -20.78 -1.47 -9.45
N ARG A 101 -19.84 -0.56 -9.27
CA ARG A 101 -20.04 0.88 -9.47
C ARG A 101 -20.18 1.16 -10.97
N GLU A 102 -21.27 1.83 -11.33
CA GLU A 102 -21.51 2.28 -12.71
C GLU A 102 -20.67 3.52 -13.03
N GLY A 103 -20.33 3.70 -14.30
CA GLY A 103 -19.61 4.87 -14.80
C GLY A 103 -18.12 4.91 -14.46
N VAL A 104 -17.57 3.88 -13.84
CA VAL A 104 -16.12 3.76 -13.62
C VAL A 104 -15.41 3.57 -14.95
N LYS A 105 -14.28 4.26 -15.12
CA LYS A 105 -13.41 4.17 -16.28
C LYS A 105 -11.99 3.79 -15.89
N TRP A 106 -11.34 3.09 -16.77
CA TRP A 106 -9.89 2.94 -16.74
C TRP A 106 -9.20 4.28 -17.04
N SER A 107 -7.95 4.43 -16.68
CA SER A 107 -7.20 5.69 -16.86
C SER A 107 -6.98 6.08 -18.32
N ASP A 108 -7.14 5.17 -19.26
CA ASP A 108 -7.15 5.42 -20.71
C ASP A 108 -8.52 5.77 -21.27
N GLY A 109 -9.56 5.83 -20.42
CA GLY A 109 -10.93 6.25 -20.76
C GLY A 109 -11.88 5.11 -21.12
N GLU A 110 -11.40 3.87 -21.29
CA GLU A 110 -12.25 2.70 -21.51
C GLU A 110 -13.13 2.39 -20.28
N ALA A 111 -14.30 1.80 -20.51
CA ALA A 111 -15.24 1.48 -19.44
C ALA A 111 -14.76 0.26 -18.63
N PHE A 112 -14.88 0.35 -17.29
CA PHE A 112 -14.75 -0.79 -16.41
C PHE A 112 -16.07 -1.56 -16.33
N THR A 113 -16.04 -2.87 -16.48
CA THR A 113 -17.21 -3.75 -16.42
C THR A 113 -16.92 -5.07 -15.70
N ALA A 114 -17.94 -5.90 -15.53
CA ALA A 114 -17.81 -7.24 -15.00
C ALA A 114 -16.92 -8.14 -15.88
N ASP A 115 -16.73 -7.84 -17.17
CA ASP A 115 -15.82 -8.60 -18.05
C ASP A 115 -14.37 -8.50 -17.57
N ASP A 116 -13.93 -7.34 -17.06
CA ASP A 116 -12.59 -7.16 -16.50
C ASP A 116 -12.39 -8.02 -15.25
N ILE A 117 -13.42 -8.19 -14.43
CA ILE A 117 -13.37 -9.09 -13.27
C ILE A 117 -13.24 -10.54 -13.71
N LEU A 118 -14.11 -10.98 -14.64
CA LEU A 118 -14.04 -12.33 -15.20
C LEU A 118 -12.67 -12.61 -15.80
N PHE A 119 -12.17 -11.66 -16.60
CA PHE A 119 -10.85 -11.75 -17.19
C PHE A 119 -9.76 -11.90 -16.13
N SER A 120 -9.73 -11.04 -15.10
CA SER A 120 -8.71 -11.03 -14.05
C SER A 120 -8.68 -12.36 -13.29
N PHE A 121 -9.84 -12.88 -12.89
CA PHE A 121 -9.93 -14.16 -12.19
C PHE A 121 -9.54 -15.34 -13.10
N ASN A 122 -9.89 -15.33 -14.38
CA ASN A 122 -9.48 -16.35 -15.34
C ASN A 122 -7.97 -16.27 -15.64
N LEU A 123 -7.39 -15.08 -15.68
CA LEU A 123 -5.94 -14.88 -15.81
C LEU A 123 -5.20 -15.56 -14.66
N VAL A 124 -5.65 -15.36 -13.42
CA VAL A 124 -5.13 -16.00 -12.22
C VAL A 124 -5.32 -17.51 -12.27
N LYS A 125 -6.47 -18.00 -12.72
CA LYS A 125 -6.74 -19.45 -12.92
C LYS A 125 -5.74 -20.11 -13.86
N ALA A 126 -5.49 -19.44 -14.99
CA ALA A 126 -4.56 -19.94 -16.01
C ALA A 126 -3.10 -19.90 -15.56
N ASN A 127 -2.74 -19.00 -14.62
CA ASN A 127 -1.38 -18.75 -14.18
C ASN A 127 -1.26 -18.87 -12.66
N LYS A 128 -1.06 -20.07 -12.16
CA LYS A 128 -0.99 -20.37 -10.71
C LYS A 128 0.01 -19.50 -9.94
N ALA A 129 1.07 -19.04 -10.59
CA ALA A 129 2.06 -18.15 -9.97
C ALA A 129 1.48 -16.76 -9.59
N LEU A 130 0.34 -16.38 -10.15
CA LEU A 130 -0.39 -15.15 -9.85
C LEU A 130 -1.46 -15.36 -8.75
N ASP A 131 -1.76 -16.61 -8.39
CA ASP A 131 -2.78 -16.96 -7.40
C ASP A 131 -2.19 -17.05 -5.98
N GLU A 132 -1.78 -15.90 -5.46
CA GLU A 132 -1.16 -15.77 -4.13
C GLU A 132 -2.04 -16.30 -2.98
N ARG A 133 -3.36 -16.17 -3.14
CA ARG A 133 -4.35 -16.56 -2.12
C ARG A 133 -4.94 -17.93 -2.35
N SER A 134 -4.48 -18.64 -3.40
CA SER A 134 -5.08 -19.90 -3.82
C SER A 134 -6.61 -19.76 -3.98
N ILE A 135 -7.04 -18.63 -4.58
CA ILE A 135 -8.46 -18.26 -4.65
C ILE A 135 -9.27 -19.30 -5.39
N TRP A 136 -8.67 -19.96 -6.40
CA TRP A 136 -9.33 -21.01 -7.15
C TRP A 136 -9.49 -22.35 -6.39
N THR A 137 -8.98 -22.46 -5.17
CA THR A 137 -9.35 -23.55 -4.25
C THR A 137 -10.60 -23.21 -3.45
N GLN A 138 -10.93 -21.92 -3.33
CA GLN A 138 -12.04 -21.40 -2.53
C GLN A 138 -13.31 -21.14 -3.37
N ILE A 139 -13.16 -20.94 -4.70
CA ILE A 139 -14.27 -20.72 -5.63
C ILE A 139 -14.33 -21.81 -6.69
N LYS A 140 -15.55 -22.09 -7.20
CA LYS A 140 -15.82 -22.99 -8.33
C LYS A 140 -15.89 -22.23 -9.64
N GLY A 141 -16.36 -20.98 -9.59
CA GLY A 141 -16.60 -20.17 -10.76
C GLY A 141 -16.82 -18.71 -10.44
N VAL A 142 -16.69 -17.89 -11.48
CA VAL A 142 -17.08 -16.49 -11.52
C VAL A 142 -17.99 -16.31 -12.72
N GLU A 143 -19.11 -15.62 -12.53
CA GLU A 143 -20.18 -15.45 -13.51
C GLU A 143 -20.58 -13.99 -13.61
N LYS A 144 -20.67 -13.49 -14.85
CA LYS A 144 -21.23 -12.18 -15.18
C LYS A 144 -22.75 -12.28 -15.17
N LEU A 145 -23.42 -11.53 -14.29
CA LEU A 145 -24.89 -11.42 -14.25
C LEU A 145 -25.40 -10.17 -14.98
N GLY A 146 -24.51 -9.31 -15.42
CA GLY A 146 -24.75 -8.07 -16.14
C GLY A 146 -23.47 -7.26 -16.17
N ASP A 147 -23.44 -6.11 -16.88
CA ASP A 147 -22.21 -5.30 -17.00
C ASP A 147 -21.71 -4.77 -15.64
N HIS A 148 -22.62 -4.63 -14.69
CA HIS A 148 -22.31 -4.12 -13.33
C HIS A 148 -22.70 -5.12 -12.23
N LYS A 149 -22.62 -6.42 -12.52
CA LYS A 149 -22.94 -7.43 -11.52
C LYS A 149 -22.16 -8.72 -11.78
N VAL A 150 -21.50 -9.24 -10.74
CA VAL A 150 -20.71 -10.46 -10.80
C VAL A 150 -21.04 -11.37 -9.62
N LYS A 151 -21.10 -12.67 -9.86
CA LYS A 151 -21.31 -13.71 -8.86
C LYS A 151 -20.10 -14.63 -8.79
N PHE A 152 -19.70 -15.00 -7.59
CA PHE A 152 -18.70 -16.02 -7.31
C PHE A 152 -19.38 -17.23 -6.66
N ASP A 153 -19.27 -18.39 -7.26
CA ASP A 153 -19.73 -19.66 -6.69
C ASP A 153 -18.63 -20.26 -5.82
N LEU A 154 -18.92 -20.53 -4.55
CA LEU A 154 -17.95 -20.98 -3.58
C LEU A 154 -17.73 -22.48 -3.62
N ALA A 155 -16.51 -22.94 -3.38
CA ALA A 155 -16.18 -24.36 -3.27
C ALA A 155 -16.84 -24.99 -2.05
N GLU A 156 -16.82 -24.27 -0.93
CA GLU A 156 -17.45 -24.63 0.33
C GLU A 156 -18.04 -23.36 0.98
N VAL A 157 -18.91 -23.52 1.97
CA VAL A 157 -19.43 -22.40 2.75
C VAL A 157 -18.26 -21.74 3.49
N ASN A 158 -17.92 -20.52 3.09
CA ASN A 158 -16.87 -19.71 3.70
C ASN A 158 -17.24 -18.23 3.61
N THR A 159 -17.76 -17.66 4.67
CA THR A 159 -18.14 -16.23 4.69
C THR A 159 -16.93 -15.30 4.76
N ASN A 160 -15.75 -15.82 5.08
CA ASN A 160 -14.50 -15.03 5.10
C ASN A 160 -13.86 -14.89 3.70
N VAL A 161 -14.34 -15.62 2.71
CA VAL A 161 -13.79 -15.62 1.33
C VAL A 161 -13.74 -14.23 0.69
N VAL A 162 -14.64 -13.34 1.09
CA VAL A 162 -14.67 -11.95 0.57
C VAL A 162 -13.34 -11.24 0.83
N ASN A 163 -12.70 -11.49 1.99
CA ASN A 163 -11.39 -10.90 2.28
C ASN A 163 -10.28 -11.34 1.31
N ASP A 164 -10.37 -12.55 0.75
CA ASP A 164 -9.42 -13.04 -0.25
C ASP A 164 -9.82 -12.62 -1.68
N LEU A 165 -11.12 -12.62 -1.98
CA LEU A 165 -11.63 -12.18 -3.29
C LEU A 165 -11.23 -10.74 -3.62
N VAL A 166 -11.36 -9.82 -2.65
CA VAL A 166 -11.05 -8.40 -2.85
C VAL A 166 -9.55 -8.11 -2.97
N LEU A 167 -8.69 -9.06 -2.63
CA LEU A 167 -7.24 -8.94 -2.79
C LEU A 167 -6.74 -9.39 -4.16
N VAL A 168 -7.58 -10.06 -4.96
CA VAL A 168 -7.24 -10.38 -6.36
C VAL A 168 -7.23 -9.07 -7.16
N PRO A 169 -6.10 -8.68 -7.76
CA PRO A 169 -6.04 -7.47 -8.57
C PRO A 169 -6.98 -7.55 -9.78
N ILE A 170 -7.71 -6.49 -10.02
CA ILE A 170 -8.55 -6.36 -11.20
C ILE A 170 -7.77 -5.54 -12.23
N VAL A 171 -7.59 -6.10 -13.43
CA VAL A 171 -6.81 -5.50 -14.50
C VAL A 171 -7.64 -5.37 -15.78
N PRO A 172 -7.36 -4.38 -16.64
CA PRO A 172 -8.14 -4.15 -17.87
C PRO A 172 -7.91 -5.27 -18.88
N GLU A 173 -9.00 -5.95 -19.27
CA GLU A 173 -8.94 -7.01 -20.29
C GLU A 173 -8.27 -6.52 -21.57
N HIS A 174 -8.66 -5.34 -22.06
CA HIS A 174 -8.20 -4.81 -23.35
C HIS A 174 -6.67 -4.64 -23.41
N GLN A 175 -6.00 -4.35 -22.29
CA GLN A 175 -4.55 -4.28 -22.20
C GLN A 175 -3.92 -5.66 -21.97
N TRP A 176 -4.45 -6.43 -21.01
CA TRP A 176 -3.79 -7.64 -20.52
C TRP A 176 -4.02 -8.89 -21.39
N LYS A 177 -5.09 -8.94 -22.20
CA LYS A 177 -5.37 -10.09 -23.09
C LYS A 177 -4.28 -10.37 -24.13
N SER A 178 -3.47 -9.36 -24.45
CA SER A 178 -2.36 -9.48 -25.40
C SER A 178 -1.05 -9.89 -24.75
N VAL A 179 -0.97 -9.91 -23.40
CA VAL A 179 0.23 -10.23 -22.63
C VAL A 179 0.48 -11.74 -22.67
N LYS A 180 1.59 -12.15 -23.28
CA LYS A 180 1.94 -13.57 -23.44
C LYS A 180 2.41 -14.23 -22.16
N ASP A 181 3.17 -13.47 -21.33
CA ASP A 181 3.67 -13.93 -20.04
C ASP A 181 3.31 -12.90 -18.95
N PRO A 182 2.16 -13.10 -18.30
CA PRO A 182 1.68 -12.16 -17.29
C PRO A 182 2.52 -12.20 -16.00
N VAL A 183 3.34 -13.23 -15.78
CA VAL A 183 4.24 -13.33 -14.63
C VAL A 183 5.48 -12.46 -14.84
N ALA A 184 6.02 -12.42 -16.06
CA ALA A 184 7.19 -11.61 -16.39
C ALA A 184 6.84 -10.19 -16.84
N PHE A 185 5.56 -9.85 -17.00
CA PHE A 185 5.13 -8.55 -17.48
C PHE A 185 5.37 -7.45 -16.43
N THR A 186 6.22 -6.48 -16.74
CA THR A 186 6.56 -5.37 -15.83
C THR A 186 5.49 -4.29 -15.75
N ASN A 187 4.61 -4.23 -16.76
CA ASN A 187 3.53 -3.25 -16.82
C ASN A 187 4.00 -1.79 -16.67
N ASP A 188 5.01 -1.41 -17.42
CA ASP A 188 5.68 -0.11 -17.31
C ASP A 188 4.75 1.12 -17.52
N LYS A 189 3.62 0.91 -18.19
CA LYS A 189 2.58 1.90 -18.41
C LYS A 189 1.26 1.34 -17.87
N PRO A 190 1.06 1.41 -16.56
CA PRO A 190 -0.13 0.82 -15.94
C PRO A 190 -1.39 1.58 -16.35
N VAL A 191 -2.45 0.83 -16.69
CA VAL A 191 -3.80 1.34 -16.86
C VAL A 191 -4.63 0.83 -15.69
N GLY A 192 -5.14 1.73 -14.88
CA GLY A 192 -5.82 1.42 -13.62
C GLY A 192 -7.09 2.24 -13.42
N THR A 193 -7.91 1.84 -12.46
CA THR A 193 -9.12 2.55 -12.05
C THR A 193 -8.88 3.48 -10.86
N GLY A 194 -7.70 3.38 -10.23
CA GLY A 194 -7.39 4.09 -9.00
C GLY A 194 -7.13 5.58 -9.18
N PRO A 195 -6.96 6.31 -8.06
CA PRO A 195 -6.86 7.77 -8.07
C PRO A 195 -5.56 8.33 -8.66
N PHE A 196 -4.45 7.56 -8.67
CA PHE A 196 -3.14 8.02 -9.11
C PHE A 196 -2.48 7.01 -10.04
N THR A 197 -2.79 7.08 -11.32
CA THR A 197 -2.33 6.15 -12.35
C THR A 197 -1.21 6.69 -13.23
N GLU A 198 -1.10 8.04 -13.32
CA GLU A 198 -0.17 8.67 -14.25
C GLU A 198 1.24 8.68 -13.67
N VAL A 199 2.11 7.79 -14.16
CA VAL A 199 3.53 7.75 -13.80
C VAL A 199 4.23 8.86 -14.58
N ASP A 200 4.34 10.04 -13.98
CA ASP A 200 4.87 11.25 -14.60
C ASP A 200 6.41 11.16 -14.80
N ASN A 201 7.10 10.65 -13.79
CA ASN A 201 8.52 10.37 -13.92
C ASN A 201 8.91 9.11 -13.14
N PHE A 202 10.02 8.46 -13.55
CA PHE A 202 10.53 7.28 -12.85
C PHE A 202 12.04 7.17 -12.97
N SER A 203 12.71 7.12 -11.84
CA SER A 203 14.13 6.79 -11.72
C SER A 203 14.37 5.84 -10.56
N ALA A 204 15.57 5.32 -10.41
CA ALA A 204 15.93 4.49 -9.27
C ALA A 204 15.84 5.22 -7.92
N GLN A 205 15.88 6.54 -7.89
CA GLN A 205 15.87 7.36 -6.67
C GLN A 205 14.52 8.03 -6.39
N LEU A 206 13.67 8.17 -7.40
CA LEU A 206 12.43 8.91 -7.28
C LEU A 206 11.45 8.45 -8.35
N TYR A 207 10.19 8.30 -7.96
CA TYR A 207 9.10 8.26 -8.93
C TYR A 207 7.91 9.09 -8.44
N THR A 208 7.09 9.53 -9.39
CA THR A 208 5.92 10.37 -9.14
C THR A 208 4.73 9.77 -9.86
N GLN A 209 3.60 9.71 -9.16
CA GLN A 209 2.32 9.30 -9.72
C GLN A 209 1.33 10.45 -9.57
N CYS A 210 0.68 10.84 -10.65
CA CYS A 210 -0.30 11.93 -10.66
C CYS A 210 -1.72 11.37 -10.87
N ARG A 211 -2.70 12.24 -10.71
CA ARG A 211 -4.12 11.89 -10.78
C ARG A 211 -4.46 11.13 -12.05
N ASN A 212 -5.31 10.15 -11.90
CA ASN A 212 -6.06 9.55 -12.99
C ASN A 212 -7.10 10.57 -13.51
N PRO A 213 -7.02 10.98 -14.79
CA PRO A 213 -7.94 11.97 -15.34
C PRO A 213 -9.40 11.48 -15.40
N HIS A 214 -9.60 10.17 -15.38
CA HIS A 214 -10.90 9.50 -15.45
C HIS A 214 -11.38 8.92 -14.13
N TYR A 215 -10.72 9.29 -12.99
CA TYR A 215 -11.08 8.76 -11.70
C TYR A 215 -12.52 9.09 -11.31
N TRP A 216 -13.31 8.09 -10.96
CA TRP A 216 -14.74 8.22 -10.70
C TRP A 216 -15.06 9.15 -9.52
N ASP A 217 -14.19 9.28 -8.53
CA ASP A 217 -14.35 10.14 -7.36
C ASP A 217 -13.31 11.30 -7.35
N ASN A 218 -13.05 11.85 -8.52
CA ASN A 218 -12.03 12.90 -8.68
C ASN A 218 -12.33 14.16 -7.85
N ALA A 219 -13.60 14.43 -7.57
CA ALA A 219 -14.03 15.59 -6.77
C ALA A 219 -13.56 15.49 -5.29
N SER A 220 -13.33 14.31 -4.78
CA SER A 220 -12.84 14.10 -3.40
C SER A 220 -11.33 14.26 -3.26
N LEU A 221 -10.58 14.29 -4.36
CA LEU A 221 -9.12 14.38 -4.34
C LEU A 221 -8.66 15.81 -4.11
N SER A 222 -7.85 16.02 -3.07
CA SER A 222 -7.19 17.32 -2.78
C SER A 222 -5.71 17.34 -3.22
N ILE A 223 -5.14 16.19 -3.58
CA ILE A 223 -3.74 16.02 -3.95
C ILE A 223 -3.66 15.75 -5.44
N ASP A 224 -2.73 16.39 -6.16
CA ASP A 224 -2.54 16.20 -7.59
C ASP A 224 -1.54 15.08 -7.90
N CYS A 225 -0.47 14.98 -7.13
CA CYS A 225 0.55 13.96 -7.34
C CYS A 225 1.09 13.38 -6.02
N LEU A 226 1.51 12.14 -6.08
CA LEU A 226 2.27 11.43 -5.05
C LEU A 226 3.73 11.38 -5.48
N ARG A 227 4.63 11.78 -4.61
CA ARG A 227 6.08 11.75 -4.83
C ARG A 227 6.71 10.75 -3.88
N MET A 228 7.41 9.75 -4.41
CA MET A 228 8.04 8.66 -3.67
C MET A 228 9.56 8.71 -3.80
N PRO A 229 10.27 9.44 -2.90
CA PRO A 229 11.73 9.38 -2.83
C PRO A 229 12.19 8.01 -2.32
N GLN A 230 13.29 7.52 -2.87
CA GLN A 230 13.93 6.30 -2.39
C GLN A 230 14.61 6.58 -1.05
N MET A 231 14.34 5.75 -0.05
CA MET A 231 14.98 5.73 1.26
C MET A 231 15.14 4.28 1.72
N ALA A 232 16.36 3.89 2.09
CA ALA A 232 16.70 2.51 2.37
C ALA A 232 16.58 2.15 3.87
N THR A 233 16.62 3.14 4.77
CA THR A 233 16.67 2.89 6.21
C THR A 233 15.73 3.81 7.00
N ASN A 234 15.33 3.37 8.21
CA ASN A 234 14.57 4.19 9.15
C ASN A 234 15.25 5.53 9.45
N ASP A 235 16.57 5.54 9.60
CA ASP A 235 17.31 6.76 9.94
C ASP A 235 17.22 7.80 8.82
N GLN A 236 17.29 7.36 7.55
CA GLN A 236 17.09 8.24 6.39
C GLN A 236 15.69 8.82 6.36
N VAL A 237 14.67 7.98 6.58
CA VAL A 237 13.27 8.43 6.64
C VAL A 237 13.09 9.44 7.77
N LEU A 238 13.53 9.11 8.99
CA LEU A 238 13.41 10.00 10.14
C LEU A 238 14.11 11.35 9.92
N ALA A 239 15.31 11.35 9.36
CA ALA A 239 16.04 12.58 9.05
C ALA A 239 15.28 13.45 8.04
N ALA A 240 14.65 12.86 7.02
CA ALA A 240 13.84 13.58 6.03
C ALA A 240 12.54 14.12 6.64
N VAL A 241 11.87 13.33 7.47
CA VAL A 241 10.65 13.73 8.20
C VAL A 241 10.94 14.92 9.13
N MET A 242 12.05 14.88 9.88
CA MET A 242 12.46 15.97 10.79
C MET A 242 12.78 17.27 10.06
N LYS A 243 13.14 17.20 8.77
CA LYS A 243 13.34 18.39 7.92
C LYS A 243 12.05 18.88 7.27
N GLY A 244 10.95 18.11 7.33
CA GLY A 244 9.73 18.40 6.60
C GLY A 244 9.78 18.04 5.12
N ASP A 245 10.70 17.16 4.70
CA ASP A 245 10.85 16.71 3.30
C ASP A 245 9.87 15.58 2.95
N VAL A 246 9.20 14.98 3.96
CA VAL A 246 8.25 13.86 3.82
C VAL A 246 6.99 14.18 4.61
N ASP A 247 5.84 14.06 3.96
CA ASP A 247 4.53 14.35 4.54
C ASP A 247 3.90 13.14 5.22
N TRP A 248 4.12 11.94 4.68
CA TRP A 248 3.58 10.69 5.22
C TRP A 248 4.61 9.55 5.10
N PHE A 249 4.70 8.72 6.13
CA PHE A 249 5.64 7.60 6.13
C PHE A 249 5.14 6.43 6.99
N GLY A 250 5.62 5.22 6.66
CA GLY A 250 5.38 3.99 7.41
C GLY A 250 6.69 3.42 7.95
N SER A 251 7.23 4.02 9.01
CA SER A 251 8.51 3.62 9.60
C SER A 251 8.45 3.66 11.12
N PHE A 252 9.29 2.85 11.77
CA PHE A 252 9.43 2.88 13.22
C PHE A 252 10.15 4.15 13.67
N VAL A 253 9.58 4.88 14.62
CA VAL A 253 10.16 6.07 15.24
C VAL A 253 10.35 5.77 16.73
N PRO A 254 11.60 5.65 17.22
CA PRO A 254 11.85 5.52 18.66
C PRO A 254 11.43 6.79 19.39
N ASP A 255 10.86 6.66 20.60
CA ASP A 255 10.43 7.79 21.43
C ASP A 255 9.63 8.85 20.63
N ILE A 256 8.54 8.37 19.98
CA ILE A 256 7.78 9.10 18.96
C ILE A 256 7.24 10.45 19.47
N GLU A 257 6.84 10.50 20.75
CA GLU A 257 6.33 11.72 21.37
C GLU A 257 7.39 12.82 21.42
N ARG A 258 8.62 12.47 21.78
CA ARG A 258 9.71 13.44 21.86
C ARG A 258 10.31 13.76 20.50
N LEU A 259 10.60 12.74 19.69
CA LEU A 259 11.36 12.92 18.45
C LEU A 259 10.48 13.40 17.29
N TYR A 260 9.22 13.01 17.23
CA TYR A 260 8.34 13.34 16.11
C TYR A 260 7.27 14.35 16.50
N VAL A 261 6.41 14.03 17.48
CA VAL A 261 5.33 14.94 17.90
C VAL A 261 5.89 16.21 18.50
N GLY A 262 6.93 16.10 19.35
CA GLY A 262 7.57 17.26 19.99
C GLY A 262 8.23 18.23 19.01
N ASN A 263 8.59 17.79 17.80
CA ASN A 263 9.17 18.63 16.75
C ASN A 263 8.13 19.60 16.14
N ASP A 264 6.91 19.13 15.91
CA ASP A 264 5.76 19.94 15.48
C ASP A 264 4.45 19.37 16.03
N PRO A 265 4.07 19.69 17.28
CA PRO A 265 2.89 19.10 17.93
C PRO A 265 1.56 19.42 17.21
N LYS A 266 1.53 20.47 16.40
CA LYS A 266 0.35 20.88 15.68
C LYS A 266 0.10 19.96 14.47
N ASN A 267 1.13 19.66 13.71
CA ASN A 267 1.01 18.98 12.41
C ASN A 267 1.43 17.50 12.47
N ASN A 268 2.41 17.16 13.32
CA ASN A 268 2.90 15.79 13.40
C ASN A 268 1.92 14.91 14.17
N LYS A 269 1.28 13.98 13.46
CA LYS A 269 0.33 13.02 14.00
C LYS A 269 0.76 11.61 13.61
N TYR A 270 0.47 10.66 14.47
CA TYR A 270 0.77 9.26 14.19
C TYR A 270 -0.38 8.34 14.64
N TRP A 271 -0.36 7.13 14.12
CA TRP A 271 -1.20 6.03 14.57
C TRP A 271 -0.41 4.73 14.42
N PHE A 272 -0.79 3.73 15.19
CA PHE A 272 -0.27 2.38 15.02
C PHE A 272 -1.21 1.54 14.16
N PRO A 273 -0.68 0.52 13.43
CA PRO A 273 -1.51 -0.45 12.74
C PRO A 273 -2.52 -1.08 13.70
N ALA A 274 -3.75 -1.32 13.23
CA ALA A 274 -4.80 -1.95 14.03
C ALA A 274 -4.53 -3.42 14.30
N SER A 275 -3.77 -4.06 13.41
CA SER A 275 -3.35 -5.45 13.49
C SER A 275 -1.86 -5.55 13.21
N GLY A 276 -1.23 -6.48 13.86
CA GLY A 276 0.20 -6.78 13.71
C GLY A 276 0.74 -7.39 14.98
N THR A 277 1.62 -8.36 14.83
CA THR A 277 2.27 -9.01 15.96
C THR A 277 3.75 -9.22 15.66
N VAL A 278 4.57 -9.07 16.69
CA VAL A 278 5.96 -9.53 16.65
C VAL A 278 6.00 -10.89 17.34
N ALA A 279 6.41 -11.91 16.64
CA ALA A 279 6.43 -13.27 17.12
C ALA A 279 7.76 -13.96 16.82
N PHE A 280 8.17 -14.88 17.70
CA PHE A 280 9.27 -15.80 17.43
C PHE A 280 8.73 -17.03 16.72
N ASN A 281 9.10 -17.20 15.45
CA ASN A 281 8.73 -18.36 14.67
C ASN A 281 9.91 -19.34 14.64
N VAL A 282 9.72 -20.54 15.21
CA VAL A 282 10.71 -21.60 15.18
C VAL A 282 10.66 -22.35 13.85
N ASN A 283 11.83 -22.74 13.34
CA ASN A 283 11.91 -23.51 12.08
C ASN A 283 11.72 -25.00 12.35
N PHE A 284 10.50 -25.51 12.17
CA PHE A 284 10.16 -26.92 12.32
C PHE A 284 10.91 -27.85 11.35
N GLN A 285 11.44 -27.31 10.25
CA GLN A 285 12.20 -28.04 9.24
C GLN A 285 13.72 -27.80 9.38
N SER A 286 14.19 -27.45 10.59
CA SER A 286 15.62 -27.23 10.83
C SER A 286 16.45 -28.46 10.44
N LYS A 287 17.54 -28.22 9.70
CA LYS A 287 18.49 -29.28 9.33
C LYS A 287 19.43 -29.68 10.48
N ASN A 288 19.51 -28.86 11.53
CA ASN A 288 20.23 -29.23 12.76
C ASN A 288 19.36 -30.20 13.57
N PRO A 289 19.83 -31.44 13.87
CA PRO A 289 18.99 -32.43 14.54
C PRO A 289 18.46 -31.97 15.91
N GLY A 290 19.30 -31.35 16.73
CA GLY A 290 18.89 -30.88 18.06
C GLY A 290 17.85 -29.78 18.00
N ASN A 291 17.99 -28.83 17.05
CA ASN A 291 16.98 -27.80 16.83
C ASN A 291 15.68 -28.39 16.27
N HIS A 292 15.79 -29.39 15.37
CA HIS A 292 14.63 -30.08 14.83
C HIS A 292 13.84 -30.78 15.93
N GLU A 293 14.50 -31.54 16.79
CA GLU A 293 13.87 -32.20 17.93
C GLU A 293 13.21 -31.18 18.88
N ALA A 294 13.97 -30.17 19.34
CA ALA A 294 13.51 -29.18 20.27
C ALA A 294 12.29 -28.37 19.70
N PHE A 295 12.38 -27.93 18.47
CA PHE A 295 11.32 -27.09 17.88
C PHE A 295 10.03 -27.87 17.58
N ASN A 296 10.12 -29.20 17.40
CA ASN A 296 8.96 -30.06 17.25
C ASN A 296 8.38 -30.54 18.60
N ASP A 297 9.11 -30.42 19.71
CA ASP A 297 8.60 -30.72 21.05
C ASP A 297 7.70 -29.55 21.55
N ILE A 298 6.45 -29.86 21.87
CA ILE A 298 5.48 -28.90 22.41
C ILE A 298 5.91 -28.34 23.78
N ASN A 299 6.58 -29.15 24.61
CA ASN A 299 7.01 -28.74 25.95
C ASN A 299 8.18 -27.76 25.85
N PHE A 300 9.09 -27.98 24.89
CA PHE A 300 10.16 -27.04 24.61
C PHE A 300 9.58 -25.68 24.18
N ARG A 301 8.64 -25.67 23.24
CA ARG A 301 8.01 -24.42 22.79
C ARG A 301 7.27 -23.68 23.91
N ARG A 302 6.57 -24.41 24.78
CA ARG A 302 5.94 -23.84 25.97
C ARG A 302 6.95 -23.24 26.94
N ALA A 303 8.00 -23.99 27.28
CA ALA A 303 9.06 -23.53 28.16
C ALA A 303 9.78 -22.29 27.59
N PHE A 304 10.09 -22.29 26.29
CA PHE A 304 10.65 -21.13 25.60
C PHE A 304 9.73 -19.92 25.68
N SER A 305 8.43 -20.11 25.42
CA SER A 305 7.42 -19.05 25.55
C SER A 305 7.35 -18.50 26.98
N MET A 306 7.38 -19.37 28.00
CA MET A 306 7.30 -18.96 29.39
C MET A 306 8.58 -18.28 29.91
N ALA A 307 9.73 -18.57 29.31
CA ALA A 307 11.00 -17.94 29.66
C ALA A 307 11.16 -16.50 29.13
N MET A 308 10.32 -16.09 28.19
CA MET A 308 10.38 -14.73 27.64
C MET A 308 9.72 -13.72 28.59
N ASP A 309 10.44 -12.69 28.97
CA ASP A 309 9.91 -11.51 29.65
C ASP A 309 9.36 -10.54 28.60
N ARG A 310 8.11 -10.77 28.20
CA ARG A 310 7.42 -9.98 27.16
C ARG A 310 7.22 -8.53 27.56
N GLN A 311 7.01 -8.28 28.86
CA GLN A 311 6.80 -6.90 29.32
C GLN A 311 8.10 -6.09 29.19
N SER A 312 9.24 -6.64 29.60
CA SER A 312 10.52 -5.98 29.38
C SER A 312 10.83 -5.76 27.88
N MET A 313 10.42 -6.69 27.00
CA MET A 313 10.54 -6.48 25.56
C MET A 313 9.69 -5.32 25.06
N VAL A 314 8.47 -5.19 25.55
CA VAL A 314 7.58 -4.06 25.25
C VAL A 314 8.19 -2.75 25.73
N ASP A 315 8.65 -2.71 26.98
CA ASP A 315 9.11 -1.48 27.62
C ASP A 315 10.44 -0.97 27.02
N ILE A 316 11.38 -1.89 26.77
CA ILE A 316 12.74 -1.54 26.34
C ILE A 316 12.84 -1.46 24.82
N ALA A 317 12.48 -2.53 24.10
CA ALA A 317 12.63 -2.60 22.66
C ALA A 317 11.47 -1.94 21.90
N GLY A 318 10.28 -1.98 22.48
CA GLY A 318 9.05 -1.42 21.91
C GLY A 318 8.74 0.00 22.37
N TYR A 319 9.54 0.60 23.26
CA TYR A 319 9.26 1.92 23.83
C TYR A 319 7.88 2.04 24.49
N GLY A 320 7.32 0.92 24.97
CA GLY A 320 5.97 0.87 25.54
C GLY A 320 4.83 0.99 24.51
N TYR A 321 5.10 1.01 23.20
CA TYR A 321 4.06 1.13 22.16
C TYR A 321 3.23 -0.13 21.97
N PRO A 322 3.85 -1.34 21.83
CA PRO A 322 3.09 -2.57 21.75
C PRO A 322 2.43 -2.91 23.09
N THR A 323 1.51 -3.84 23.03
CA THR A 323 1.00 -4.54 24.23
C THR A 323 1.40 -6.00 24.16
N VAL A 324 1.61 -6.60 25.33
CA VAL A 324 1.75 -8.06 25.40
C VAL A 324 0.48 -8.68 24.85
N ASN A 325 0.61 -9.60 23.91
CA ASN A 325 -0.52 -10.29 23.27
C ASN A 325 -0.42 -11.79 23.60
N GLU A 326 -1.42 -12.29 24.31
CA GLU A 326 -1.56 -13.70 24.67
C GLU A 326 -2.33 -14.50 23.59
N TYR A 327 -2.91 -13.80 22.60
CA TYR A 327 -3.67 -14.41 21.52
C TYR A 327 -2.79 -14.65 20.28
N PRO A 328 -2.94 -15.81 19.63
CA PRO A 328 -2.19 -16.10 18.41
C PRO A 328 -2.65 -15.29 17.20
N SER A 329 -3.78 -14.63 17.29
CA SER A 329 -4.38 -13.87 16.20
C SER A 329 -3.59 -12.60 15.83
N GLY A 330 -2.85 -12.01 16.78
CA GLY A 330 -2.19 -10.72 16.58
C GLY A 330 -3.13 -9.54 16.38
N LEU A 331 -4.42 -9.71 16.66
CA LEU A 331 -5.42 -8.65 16.51
C LEU A 331 -5.24 -7.59 17.59
N GLY A 332 -5.24 -6.32 17.15
CA GLY A 332 -5.16 -5.16 18.05
C GLY A 332 -6.51 -4.78 18.64
N LYS A 333 -6.52 -3.69 19.42
CA LYS A 333 -7.71 -3.21 20.16
C LYS A 333 -8.95 -2.96 19.29
N ALA A 334 -8.77 -2.66 18.00
CA ALA A 334 -9.89 -2.47 17.06
C ALA A 334 -10.74 -3.73 16.88
N PHE A 335 -10.20 -4.90 17.21
CA PHE A 335 -10.83 -6.21 17.08
C PHE A 335 -11.12 -6.87 18.44
N ALA A 336 -11.03 -6.14 19.55
CA ALA A 336 -11.21 -6.70 20.89
C ALA A 336 -12.57 -7.40 21.11
N SER A 337 -13.59 -7.06 20.33
CA SER A 337 -14.88 -7.75 20.35
C SER A 337 -14.83 -9.21 19.87
N TRP A 338 -13.73 -9.60 19.21
CA TRP A 338 -13.46 -10.96 18.72
C TRP A 338 -12.63 -11.78 19.71
N ASP A 339 -12.11 -11.16 20.78
CA ASP A 339 -11.33 -11.86 21.79
C ASP A 339 -12.22 -12.85 22.55
N ASN A 340 -11.70 -14.07 22.74
CA ASN A 340 -12.37 -15.09 23.51
C ASN A 340 -11.81 -15.14 24.94
N PRO A 341 -12.56 -14.66 25.95
CA PRO A 341 -12.07 -14.60 27.33
C PRO A 341 -11.76 -15.98 27.94
N ASP A 342 -12.32 -17.05 27.41
CA ASP A 342 -11.99 -18.41 27.87
C ASP A 342 -10.59 -18.84 27.43
N VAL A 343 -10.10 -18.32 26.29
CA VAL A 343 -8.72 -18.54 25.83
C VAL A 343 -7.76 -17.83 26.77
N GLU A 344 -8.02 -16.58 27.11
CA GLU A 344 -7.22 -15.81 28.07
C GLU A 344 -7.19 -16.50 29.44
N LYS A 345 -8.35 -16.89 29.96
CA LYS A 345 -8.46 -17.59 31.23
C LYS A 345 -7.70 -18.93 31.27
N LYS A 346 -7.65 -19.64 30.14
CA LYS A 346 -7.02 -20.96 30.04
C LYS A 346 -5.52 -20.91 29.74
N TYR A 347 -5.07 -19.94 28.97
CA TYR A 347 -3.72 -19.86 28.41
C TYR A 347 -2.98 -18.57 28.75
N GLY A 348 -3.67 -17.51 29.15
CA GLY A 348 -3.06 -16.29 29.69
C GLY A 348 -2.34 -16.59 31.00
N LYS A 349 -1.33 -15.78 31.31
CA LYS A 349 -0.54 -15.91 32.56
C LYS A 349 -1.13 -15.05 33.65
#